data_251c1aaf934708f91de96af9f6ef0d6a
#
_entry.id   251c1aaf934708f91de96af9f6ef0d6a
#
_cell.length_a   1.000
_cell.length_b   1.000
_cell.length_c   1.000
_cell.angle_alpha   90.00
_cell.angle_beta   90.00
_cell.angle_gamma   90.00
#
_symmetry.space_group_name_H-M   'P 1'
#
loop_
_entity.id
_entity.type
_entity.pdbx_description
1 polymer ?
#
loop_
_entity_poly.entity_id
_entity_poly.type
_entity_poly.pdbx_seq_one_letter_code
_entity_poly.pdbx_strand_id
1 'polypeptide(L)'
;LQGETGVDYLQRHYAEGKVHGNLLYSTSRFNIDFLANGAKGRNYMGEEIQALHTLKDQVTEVNQSGRGTRSGIDGTMRLGMDYTFKNDDRLSAAYYLTAGKSDLERTAVTTFQALKSGQPVEERLSRTYIEGNSALHNVRIQYDGNSGLMAGADFTRYHSPGFQTFVDQSHET
;
A
#
# COMPACT_ATOMS: atom_id res chain seq x y z
N LEU A 1 1.55 -29.39 16.63
CA LEU A 1 0.96 -28.08 16.49
C LEU A 1 1.89 -27.03 17.09
N GLN A 2 2.23 -26.01 16.34
CA GLN A 2 3.03 -24.86 16.76
C GLN A 2 2.34 -23.58 16.28
N GLY A 3 2.45 -22.52 17.07
CA GLY A 3 1.87 -21.24 16.69
C GLY A 3 2.45 -20.11 17.51
N GLU A 4 2.42 -18.91 16.93
CA GLU A 4 2.88 -17.68 17.53
C GLU A 4 1.92 -16.56 17.18
N THR A 5 1.71 -15.64 18.10
CA THR A 5 0.95 -14.41 17.85
C THR A 5 1.67 -13.23 18.46
N GLY A 6 1.61 -12.08 17.82
CA GLY A 6 2.23 -10.87 18.33
C GLY A 6 1.45 -9.63 17.96
N VAL A 7 1.65 -8.61 18.79
CA VAL A 7 1.09 -7.27 18.58
C VAL A 7 2.20 -6.26 18.79
N ASP A 8 2.40 -5.41 17.80
CA ASP A 8 3.33 -4.29 17.86
C ASP A 8 2.54 -2.98 17.93
N TYR A 9 2.93 -2.10 18.80
CA TYR A 9 2.40 -0.75 18.91
C TYR A 9 3.55 0.25 18.83
N LEU A 10 3.41 1.23 17.94
CA LEU A 10 4.38 2.30 17.79
C LEU A 10 3.67 3.64 17.90
N GLN A 11 4.10 4.47 18.83
CA GLN A 11 3.62 5.84 18.99
C GLN A 11 4.67 6.80 18.41
N ARG A 12 4.29 7.48 17.32
CA ARG A 12 5.05 8.60 16.75
C ARG A 12 4.17 9.86 16.80
N HIS A 13 4.09 10.58 15.69
CA HIS A 13 3.10 11.67 15.55
C HIS A 13 1.67 11.11 15.56
N TYR A 14 1.46 9.93 14.99
CA TYR A 14 0.23 9.13 15.08
C TYR A 14 0.55 7.73 15.59
N ALA A 15 -0.47 7.09 16.16
CA ALA A 15 -0.37 5.71 16.60
C ALA A 15 -0.39 4.74 15.40
N GLU A 16 0.51 3.78 15.41
CA GLU A 16 0.58 2.68 14.46
C GLU A 16 0.45 1.35 15.22
N GLY A 17 -0.34 0.44 14.69
CA GLY A 17 -0.54 -0.89 15.26
C GLY A 17 -0.31 -1.97 14.21
N LYS A 18 0.37 -3.05 14.61
CA LYS A 18 0.54 -4.25 13.80
C LYS A 18 0.13 -5.47 14.61
N VAL A 19 -0.46 -6.43 13.94
CA VAL A 19 -0.77 -7.73 14.49
C VAL A 19 -0.22 -8.81 13.56
N HIS A 20 0.30 -9.88 14.13
CA HIS A 20 0.73 -11.03 13.34
C HIS A 20 0.41 -12.33 14.06
N GLY A 21 0.23 -13.38 13.27
CA GLY A 21 0.02 -14.71 13.79
C GLY A 21 0.44 -15.76 12.79
N ASN A 22 0.98 -16.85 13.29
CA ASN A 22 1.27 -18.03 12.50
C ASN A 22 0.79 -19.29 13.22
N LEU A 23 0.43 -20.30 12.45
CA LEU A 23 0.04 -21.60 12.92
C LEU A 23 0.62 -22.65 11.98
N LEU A 24 1.30 -23.64 12.55
CA LEU A 24 1.80 -24.80 11.83
C LEU A 24 1.24 -26.07 12.45
N TYR A 25 0.57 -26.88 11.66
CA TYR A 25 0.17 -28.22 11.99
C TYR A 25 0.87 -29.22 11.06
N SER A 26 1.57 -30.19 11.63
CA SER A 26 2.34 -31.15 10.87
C SER A 26 2.11 -32.57 11.39
N THR A 27 1.96 -33.49 10.47
CA THR A 27 1.98 -34.94 10.69
C THR A 27 3.01 -35.57 9.74
N SER A 28 3.14 -36.89 9.76
CA SER A 28 4.04 -37.59 8.84
C SER A 28 3.70 -37.43 7.34
N ARG A 29 2.48 -37.03 7.00
CA ARG A 29 2.01 -36.92 5.62
C ARG A 29 1.26 -35.64 5.27
N PHE A 30 0.90 -34.88 6.26
CA PHE A 30 0.06 -33.71 6.05
C PHE A 30 0.61 -32.52 6.85
N ASN A 31 0.82 -31.41 6.17
CA ASN A 31 1.21 -30.15 6.75
C ASN A 31 0.19 -29.08 6.38
N ILE A 32 -0.18 -28.24 7.36
CA ILE A 32 -0.89 -26.98 7.12
C ILE A 32 -0.06 -25.88 7.75
N ASP A 33 0.16 -24.82 7.01
CA ASP A 33 0.69 -23.56 7.51
C ASP A 33 -0.32 -22.43 7.29
N PHE A 34 -0.50 -21.62 8.30
CA PHE A 34 -1.28 -20.40 8.24
C PHE A 34 -0.45 -19.24 8.75
N LEU A 35 -0.43 -18.14 8.02
CA LEU A 35 0.22 -16.90 8.43
C LEU A 35 -0.71 -15.75 8.11
N ALA A 36 -0.88 -14.82 9.07
CA ALA A 36 -1.64 -13.61 8.89
C ALA A 36 -0.91 -12.43 9.52
N ASN A 37 -0.91 -11.31 8.82
CA ASN A 37 -0.39 -10.03 9.30
C ASN A 37 -1.40 -8.94 8.98
N GLY A 38 -1.51 -7.97 9.88
CA GLY A 38 -2.28 -6.76 9.64
C GLY A 38 -1.57 -5.55 10.21
N ALA A 39 -1.68 -4.42 9.53
CA ALA A 39 -1.15 -3.16 10.00
C ALA A 39 -2.18 -2.05 9.80
N LYS A 40 -2.22 -1.10 10.75
CA LYS A 40 -2.99 0.13 10.65
C LYS A 40 -2.11 1.27 11.09
N GLY A 41 -2.02 2.30 10.25
CA GLY A 41 -1.19 3.45 10.56
C GLY A 41 -1.73 4.73 9.93
N ARG A 42 -1.18 5.84 10.42
CA ARG A 42 -1.39 7.17 9.87
C ARG A 42 -0.05 7.91 9.83
N ASN A 43 0.29 8.47 8.68
CA ASN A 43 1.53 9.20 8.47
C ASN A 43 1.24 10.65 8.12
N TYR A 44 2.01 11.57 8.69
CA TYR A 44 2.04 12.96 8.28
C TYR A 44 2.99 13.13 7.09
N MET A 45 2.60 13.96 6.13
CA MET A 45 3.38 14.32 4.96
C MET A 45 3.50 15.83 4.89
N GLY A 46 4.72 16.33 4.79
CA GLY A 46 5.03 17.73 4.52
C GLY A 46 5.85 17.82 3.24
N GLU A 47 5.63 18.86 2.47
CA GLU A 47 6.33 19.10 1.21
C GLU A 47 6.51 20.61 1.03
N GLU A 48 7.72 20.99 0.64
CA GLU A 48 8.05 22.37 0.25
C GLU A 48 8.75 22.30 -1.11
N ILE A 49 8.25 23.05 -2.07
CA ILE A 49 8.81 23.15 -3.41
C ILE A 49 9.06 24.60 -3.72
N GLN A 50 10.27 24.92 -4.19
CA GLN A 50 10.62 26.20 -4.76
C GLN A 50 11.08 25.98 -6.20
N ALA A 51 10.52 26.73 -7.12
CA ALA A 51 10.87 26.65 -8.52
C ALA A 51 10.89 28.03 -9.18
N LEU A 52 11.77 28.21 -10.15
CA LEU A 52 11.80 29.37 -11.02
C LEU A 52 11.38 28.95 -12.43
N HIS A 53 10.30 29.54 -12.93
CA HIS A 53 9.84 29.35 -14.29
C HIS A 53 10.23 30.54 -15.13
N THR A 54 11.00 30.31 -16.20
CA THR A 54 11.38 31.32 -17.17
C THR A 54 10.63 31.07 -18.48
N LEU A 55 9.78 32.01 -18.85
CA LEU A 55 9.08 31.99 -20.13
C LEU A 55 9.36 33.29 -20.88
N LYS A 56 10.14 33.19 -21.96
CA LYS A 56 10.65 34.36 -22.69
C LYS A 56 11.44 35.28 -21.72
N ASP A 57 10.95 36.52 -21.51
CA ASP A 57 11.57 37.52 -20.65
C ASP A 57 10.97 37.60 -19.22
N GLN A 58 9.99 36.77 -18.93
CA GLN A 58 9.35 36.70 -17.60
C GLN A 58 9.93 35.59 -16.78
N VAL A 59 10.28 35.92 -15.54
CA VAL A 59 10.69 34.95 -14.53
C VAL A 59 9.64 34.96 -13.41
N THR A 60 9.04 33.80 -13.18
CA THR A 60 8.05 33.62 -12.11
C THR A 60 8.63 32.68 -11.08
N GLU A 61 8.66 33.12 -9.84
CA GLU A 61 8.96 32.28 -8.68
C GLU A 61 7.69 31.56 -8.24
N VAL A 62 7.79 30.26 -8.04
CA VAL A 62 6.71 29.41 -7.57
C VAL A 62 7.13 28.78 -6.27
N ASN A 63 6.42 29.09 -5.21
CA ASN A 63 6.63 28.50 -3.89
C ASN A 63 5.39 27.69 -3.52
N GLN A 64 5.56 26.41 -3.23
CA GLN A 64 4.49 25.54 -2.79
C GLN A 64 4.81 24.95 -1.42
N SER A 65 3.89 25.08 -0.48
CA SER A 65 3.91 24.41 0.81
C SER A 65 2.70 23.49 0.91
N GLY A 66 2.93 22.20 1.10
CA GLY A 66 1.89 21.18 1.19
C GLY A 66 1.94 20.43 2.53
N ARG A 67 0.77 20.15 3.07
CA ARG A 67 0.59 19.32 4.26
C ARG A 67 -0.49 18.30 4.02
N GLY A 68 -0.28 17.08 4.52
CA GLY A 68 -1.27 16.04 4.36
C GLY A 68 -1.12 14.93 5.38
N THR A 69 -2.09 14.06 5.37
CA THR A 69 -2.07 12.83 6.15
C THR A 69 -2.45 11.67 5.25
N ARG A 70 -1.70 10.59 5.37
CA ARG A 70 -2.04 9.31 4.76
C ARG A 70 -2.37 8.33 5.87
N SER A 71 -3.57 7.79 5.84
CA SER A 71 -4.00 6.71 6.72
C SER A 71 -4.22 5.45 5.92
N GLY A 72 -4.01 4.29 6.54
CA GLY A 72 -4.22 3.03 5.86
C GLY A 72 -4.38 1.87 6.83
N ILE A 73 -4.99 0.83 6.31
CA ILE A 73 -5.03 -0.50 6.89
C ILE A 73 -4.65 -1.47 5.79
N ASP A 74 -3.72 -2.37 6.07
CA ASP A 74 -3.30 -3.41 5.16
C ASP A 74 -3.15 -4.73 5.89
N GLY A 75 -3.28 -5.81 5.15
CA GLY A 75 -3.14 -7.15 5.68
C GLY A 75 -2.71 -8.14 4.61
N THR A 76 -2.01 -9.16 5.08
CA THR A 76 -1.61 -10.31 4.28
C THR A 76 -2.02 -11.59 4.98
N MET A 77 -2.43 -12.58 4.20
CA MET A 77 -2.75 -13.91 4.69
C MET A 77 -2.14 -14.93 3.75
N ARG A 78 -1.58 -15.98 4.31
CA ARG A 78 -1.15 -17.18 3.59
C ARG A 78 -1.76 -18.39 4.27
N LEU A 79 -2.34 -19.29 3.47
CA LEU A 79 -2.74 -20.62 3.87
C LEU A 79 -2.03 -21.60 2.94
N GLY A 80 -1.18 -22.45 3.50
CA GLY A 80 -0.46 -23.50 2.79
C GLY A 80 -0.92 -24.88 3.26
N MET A 81 -0.92 -25.84 2.35
CA MET A 81 -1.22 -27.22 2.61
C MET A 81 -0.32 -28.11 1.76
N ASP A 82 0.32 -29.09 2.39
CA ASP A 82 1.08 -30.15 1.74
C ASP A 82 0.52 -31.51 2.13
N TYR A 83 0.40 -32.40 1.16
CA TYR A 83 0.03 -33.78 1.39
C TYR A 83 0.98 -34.73 0.66
N THR A 84 1.57 -35.68 1.40
CA THR A 84 2.43 -36.73 0.85
C THR A 84 1.65 -38.03 0.78
N PHE A 85 1.49 -38.54 -0.43
CA PHE A 85 0.82 -39.83 -0.71
C PHE A 85 1.67 -41.02 -0.24
N LYS A 86 1.09 -42.22 -0.27
CA LYS A 86 1.79 -43.45 0.12
C LYS A 86 2.94 -43.85 -0.80
N ASN A 87 2.92 -43.40 -2.04
CA ASN A 87 3.92 -43.62 -3.09
C ASN A 87 4.96 -42.49 -3.14
N ASP A 88 5.02 -41.63 -2.10
CA ASP A 88 5.90 -40.48 -1.96
C ASP A 88 5.63 -39.32 -2.97
N ASP A 89 4.55 -39.38 -3.74
CA ASP A 89 4.08 -38.22 -4.48
C ASP A 89 3.62 -37.12 -3.51
N ARG A 90 3.77 -35.86 -3.92
CA ARG A 90 3.38 -34.72 -3.10
C ARG A 90 2.42 -33.81 -3.83
N LEU A 91 1.36 -33.42 -3.16
CA LEU A 91 0.44 -32.36 -3.59
C LEU A 91 0.55 -31.18 -2.63
N SER A 92 0.85 -30.02 -3.18
CA SER A 92 0.94 -28.76 -2.46
C SER A 92 -0.11 -27.79 -2.97
N ALA A 93 -0.77 -27.08 -2.07
CA ALA A 93 -1.68 -25.99 -2.41
C ALA A 93 -1.38 -24.80 -1.50
N ALA A 94 -1.42 -23.60 -2.06
CA ALA A 94 -1.25 -22.37 -1.29
C ALA A 94 -2.19 -21.29 -1.78
N TYR A 95 -2.76 -20.53 -0.83
CA TYR A 95 -3.53 -19.34 -1.08
C TYR A 95 -2.86 -18.15 -0.40
N TYR A 96 -2.71 -17.07 -1.15
CA TYR A 96 -2.19 -15.80 -0.68
C TYR A 96 -3.23 -14.71 -0.89
N LEU A 97 -3.43 -13.90 0.12
CA LEU A 97 -4.22 -12.69 0.08
C LEU A 97 -3.38 -11.52 0.57
N THR A 98 -3.34 -10.46 -0.22
CA THR A 98 -2.91 -9.14 0.25
C THR A 98 -4.05 -8.17 -0.01
N ALA A 99 -4.50 -7.46 1.01
CA ALA A 99 -5.57 -6.49 0.88
C ALA A 99 -5.23 -5.23 1.69
N GLY A 100 -5.66 -4.07 1.18
CA GLY A 100 -5.44 -2.82 1.85
C GLY A 100 -6.42 -1.74 1.43
N LYS A 101 -6.61 -0.78 2.34
CA LYS A 101 -7.30 0.48 2.10
C LYS A 101 -6.39 1.61 2.52
N SER A 102 -6.29 2.66 1.70
CA SER A 102 -5.54 3.86 2.04
C SER A 102 -6.31 5.11 1.67
N ASP A 103 -6.29 6.09 2.55
CA ASP A 103 -6.86 7.41 2.36
C ASP A 103 -5.74 8.44 2.46
N LEU A 104 -5.66 9.34 1.48
CA LEU A 104 -4.75 10.48 1.47
C LEU A 104 -5.56 11.75 1.43
N GLU A 105 -5.35 12.62 2.41
CA GLU A 105 -5.85 13.99 2.42
C GLU A 105 -4.66 14.94 2.38
N ARG A 106 -4.64 15.86 1.43
CA ARG A 106 -3.56 16.84 1.25
C ARG A 106 -4.14 18.21 0.97
N THR A 107 -3.56 19.22 1.60
CA THR A 107 -3.79 20.63 1.30
C THR A 107 -2.44 21.26 0.92
N ALA A 108 -2.40 21.98 -0.18
CA ALA A 108 -1.22 22.71 -0.62
C ALA A 108 -1.57 24.15 -0.95
N VAL A 109 -0.70 25.07 -0.54
CA VAL A 109 -0.74 26.49 -0.93
C VAL A 109 0.41 26.73 -1.89
N THR A 110 0.09 27.26 -3.07
CA THR A 110 1.07 27.61 -4.10
C THR A 110 0.99 29.11 -4.35
N THR A 111 2.12 29.81 -4.22
CA THR A 111 2.24 31.22 -4.54
C THR A 111 3.03 31.41 -5.83
N PHE A 112 2.57 32.30 -6.68
CA PHE A 112 3.20 32.67 -7.95
C PHE A 112 3.58 34.14 -7.88
N GLN A 113 4.87 34.46 -8.01
CA GLN A 113 5.38 35.83 -7.98
C GLN A 113 6.20 36.12 -9.23
N ALA A 114 5.76 37.07 -10.03
CA ALA A 114 6.52 37.57 -11.17
C ALA A 114 7.65 38.50 -10.68
N LEU A 115 8.92 38.15 -10.92
CA LEU A 115 10.06 38.88 -10.36
C LEU A 115 10.34 40.25 -11.02
N LYS A 116 9.80 40.51 -12.22
CA LYS A 116 10.11 41.71 -13.01
C LYS A 116 8.95 42.70 -13.21
N SER A 117 7.73 42.36 -12.84
CA SER A 117 6.56 43.12 -13.32
C SER A 117 5.81 43.91 -12.27
N GLY A 118 6.15 43.78 -10.97
CA GLY A 118 5.34 44.39 -9.90
C GLY A 118 3.87 43.91 -9.92
N GLN A 119 3.60 42.80 -10.57
CA GLN A 119 2.26 42.20 -10.61
C GLN A 119 1.92 41.58 -9.24
N PRO A 120 0.63 41.52 -8.91
CA PRO A 120 0.17 40.93 -7.66
C PRO A 120 0.62 39.46 -7.54
N VAL A 121 0.79 39.02 -6.32
CA VAL A 121 1.06 37.61 -5.99
C VAL A 121 -0.23 36.83 -6.17
N GLU A 122 -0.22 35.83 -7.03
CA GLU A 122 -1.33 34.88 -7.14
C GLU A 122 -1.14 33.76 -6.12
N GLU A 123 -2.13 33.51 -5.29
CA GLU A 123 -2.14 32.39 -4.37
C GLU A 123 -3.21 31.37 -4.77
N ARG A 124 -2.83 30.10 -4.82
CA ARG A 124 -3.71 28.98 -5.08
C ARG A 124 -3.73 28.04 -3.90
N LEU A 125 -4.92 27.75 -3.40
CA LEU A 125 -5.19 26.71 -2.42
C LEU A 125 -5.73 25.48 -3.12
N SER A 126 -5.00 24.38 -3.08
CA SER A 126 -5.45 23.10 -3.61
C SER A 126 -5.69 22.08 -2.50
N ARG A 127 -6.78 21.34 -2.63
CA ARG A 127 -7.12 20.21 -1.75
C ARG A 127 -7.26 18.95 -2.57
N THR A 128 -6.55 17.91 -2.17
CA THR A 128 -6.59 16.61 -2.81
C THR A 128 -7.03 15.57 -1.80
N TYR A 129 -8.01 14.78 -2.18
CA TYR A 129 -8.44 13.59 -1.45
C TYR A 129 -8.33 12.38 -2.38
N ILE A 130 -7.63 11.35 -1.93
CA ILE A 130 -7.47 10.09 -2.65
C ILE A 130 -7.87 8.95 -1.72
N GLU A 131 -8.80 8.13 -2.17
CA GLU A 131 -9.17 6.87 -1.53
C GLU A 131 -8.80 5.73 -2.46
N GLY A 132 -8.11 4.73 -1.94
CA GLY A 132 -7.72 3.55 -2.69
C GLY A 132 -7.94 2.27 -1.90
N ASN A 133 -8.50 1.27 -2.56
CA ASN A 133 -8.60 -0.09 -2.05
C ASN A 133 -7.82 -1.02 -2.97
N SER A 134 -7.19 -2.03 -2.43
CA SER A 134 -6.51 -3.04 -3.24
C SER A 134 -6.70 -4.43 -2.64
N ALA A 135 -6.83 -5.42 -3.51
CA ALA A 135 -6.83 -6.81 -3.13
C ALA A 135 -6.11 -7.64 -4.21
N LEU A 136 -5.16 -8.45 -3.77
CA LEU A 136 -4.44 -9.42 -4.58
C LEU A 136 -4.73 -10.81 -4.01
N HIS A 137 -5.28 -11.67 -4.85
CA HIS A 137 -5.51 -13.08 -4.55
C HIS A 137 -4.58 -13.90 -5.43
N ASN A 138 -3.88 -14.85 -4.85
CA ASN A 138 -3.08 -15.82 -5.58
C ASN A 138 -3.37 -17.21 -5.04
N VAL A 139 -3.66 -18.14 -5.94
CA VAL A 139 -3.83 -19.58 -5.67
C VAL A 139 -2.78 -20.32 -6.45
N ARG A 140 -2.00 -21.15 -5.78
CA ARG A 140 -1.01 -22.03 -6.38
C ARG A 140 -1.32 -23.47 -6.02
N ILE A 141 -1.24 -24.36 -7.00
CA ILE A 141 -1.33 -25.80 -6.81
C ILE A 141 -0.16 -26.45 -7.53
N GLN A 142 0.51 -27.38 -6.88
CA GLN A 142 1.67 -28.08 -7.43
C GLN A 142 1.59 -29.57 -7.06
N TYR A 143 1.89 -30.40 -8.03
CA TYR A 143 2.06 -31.85 -7.87
C TYR A 143 3.49 -32.23 -8.22
N ASP A 144 4.15 -32.97 -7.34
CA ASP A 144 5.49 -33.53 -7.51
C ASP A 144 5.39 -35.06 -7.41
N GLY A 145 5.53 -35.73 -8.53
CA GLY A 145 5.47 -37.20 -8.60
C GLY A 145 6.83 -37.84 -8.35
N ASN A 146 6.87 -38.91 -7.60
CA ASN A 146 8.06 -39.70 -7.32
C ASN A 146 8.75 -40.22 -8.62
N SER A 147 7.99 -40.37 -9.72
CA SER A 147 8.52 -40.69 -11.06
C SER A 147 9.26 -39.56 -11.77
N GLY A 148 9.37 -38.37 -11.14
CA GLY A 148 9.95 -37.17 -11.72
C GLY A 148 8.96 -36.31 -12.51
N LEU A 149 7.68 -36.66 -12.56
CA LEU A 149 6.65 -35.80 -13.13
C LEU A 149 6.34 -34.65 -12.20
N MET A 150 6.42 -33.41 -12.70
CA MET A 150 6.03 -32.20 -12.00
C MET A 150 4.95 -31.47 -12.79
N ALA A 151 3.91 -31.02 -12.11
CA ALA A 151 2.85 -30.22 -12.70
C ALA A 151 2.39 -29.14 -11.70
N GLY A 152 2.05 -27.97 -12.19
CA GLY A 152 1.56 -26.90 -11.35
C GLY A 152 0.71 -25.89 -12.09
N ALA A 153 -0.11 -25.18 -11.33
CA ALA A 153 -0.92 -24.06 -11.80
C ALA A 153 -0.84 -22.91 -10.78
N ASP A 154 -0.83 -21.70 -11.31
CA ASP A 154 -0.81 -20.47 -10.54
C ASP A 154 -1.89 -19.54 -11.09
N PHE A 155 -2.79 -19.06 -10.24
CA PHE A 155 -3.85 -18.15 -10.61
C PHE A 155 -3.77 -16.90 -9.74
N THR A 156 -3.69 -15.74 -10.39
CA THR A 156 -3.63 -14.44 -9.70
C THR A 156 -4.77 -13.54 -10.15
N ARG A 157 -5.47 -12.94 -9.18
CA ARG A 157 -6.47 -11.89 -9.41
C ARG A 157 -6.09 -10.65 -8.63
N TYR A 158 -5.98 -9.53 -9.33
CA TYR A 158 -5.76 -8.22 -8.73
C TYR A 158 -6.96 -7.31 -8.96
N HIS A 159 -7.35 -6.57 -7.93
CA HIS A 159 -8.41 -5.57 -7.96
C HIS A 159 -7.94 -4.34 -7.17
N SER A 160 -8.02 -3.17 -7.79
CA SER A 160 -7.57 -1.90 -7.17
C SER A 160 -8.44 -0.73 -7.63
N PRO A 161 -9.66 -0.58 -7.09
CA PRO A 161 -10.46 0.62 -7.31
C PRO A 161 -9.88 1.78 -6.51
N GLY A 162 -9.94 2.97 -7.10
CA GLY A 162 -9.53 4.21 -6.45
C GLY A 162 -10.40 5.37 -6.87
N PHE A 163 -10.49 6.38 -6.03
CA PHE A 163 -11.20 7.61 -6.26
C PHE A 163 -10.30 8.79 -5.88
N GLN A 164 -10.30 9.83 -6.70
CA GLN A 164 -9.56 11.06 -6.45
C GLN A 164 -10.47 12.26 -6.66
N THR A 165 -10.49 13.15 -5.67
CA THR A 165 -11.10 14.47 -5.79
C THR A 165 -10.01 15.53 -5.68
N PHE A 166 -10.08 16.51 -6.56
CA PHE A 166 -9.21 17.66 -6.55
C PHE A 166 -10.06 18.93 -6.56
N VAL A 167 -9.78 19.85 -5.64
CA VAL A 167 -10.42 21.16 -5.55
C VAL A 167 -9.33 22.21 -5.55
N ASP A 168 -9.42 23.16 -6.46
CA ASP A 168 -8.49 24.30 -6.61
C ASP A 168 -9.24 25.62 -6.44
N GLN A 169 -8.68 26.52 -5.67
CA GLN A 169 -9.22 27.87 -5.43
C GLN A 169 -8.09 28.88 -5.60
N SER A 170 -8.27 29.84 -6.49
CA SER A 170 -7.32 30.94 -6.72
C SER A 170 -7.79 32.19 -5.99
N HIS A 171 -6.85 32.92 -5.39
CA HIS A 171 -7.03 34.27 -4.86
C HIS A 171 -5.94 35.17 -5.43
N GLU A 172 -6.36 36.30 -6.01
CA GLU A 172 -5.46 37.42 -6.33
C GLU A 172 -5.42 38.36 -5.14
N THR A 173 -4.22 38.63 -4.60
CA THR A 173 -3.97 39.60 -3.51
C THR A 173 -3.17 40.79 -4.03
#